data_f121de73c0f77caeca6db75a031b1454
#
_entry.id   f121de73c0f77caeca6db75a031b1454
#
_cell.length_a   1.000
_cell.length_b   1.000
_cell.length_c   1.000
_cell.angle_alpha   90.00
_cell.angle_beta   90.00
_cell.angle_gamma   90.00
#
_symmetry.space_group_name_H-M   'P 1'
#
loop_
_entity.id
_entity.type
_entity.pdbx_description
1 polymer ?
#
loop_
_entity_poly.entity_id
_entity_poly.type
_entity_poly.pdbx_seq_one_letter_code
_entity_poly.pdbx_strand_id
1 'polypeptide(L)'
;ARETKPKLIIAGASAYSLRIDFERFAKIAKEVGAIFMVDMAHYAGLIAAGVYPNPVPFADVVTSTTHKSLRGPRGGIILMKAEHEKAINSAIFPGLQGGPLMHVIAAKAVAFKEALQPGFKEYQQQVLKNAQVVAQTLTERGLRIVSGRTESHVMLVDLRAKGITGK
;
A
#
# COMPACT_ATOMS: atom_id res chain seq x y z
N ALA A 1 6.16 17.25 12.44
CA ALA A 1 5.16 18.02 11.68
C ALA A 1 4.98 19.44 12.24
N ARG A 2 4.80 19.61 13.54
CA ARG A 2 4.61 20.95 14.16
C ARG A 2 5.74 21.93 13.88
N GLU A 3 6.98 21.47 13.91
CA GLU A 3 8.15 22.29 13.64
C GLU A 3 8.34 22.62 12.15
N THR A 4 8.14 21.63 11.30
CA THR A 4 8.42 21.74 9.86
C THR A 4 7.24 22.23 9.04
N LYS A 5 6.03 22.18 9.60
CA LYS A 5 4.74 22.57 8.97
C LYS A 5 4.65 22.14 7.50
N PRO A 6 4.74 20.81 7.22
CA PRO A 6 4.71 20.32 5.86
C PRO A 6 3.36 20.62 5.20
N LYS A 7 3.38 20.86 3.90
CA LYS A 7 2.14 21.00 3.10
C LYS A 7 1.52 19.65 2.73
N LEU A 8 2.33 18.60 2.73
CA LEU A 8 1.94 17.23 2.39
C LEU A 8 2.60 16.26 3.35
N ILE A 9 1.83 15.32 3.88
CA ILE A 9 2.34 14.17 4.63
C ILE A 9 2.03 12.92 3.81
N ILE A 10 3.05 12.10 3.54
CA ILE A 10 2.92 10.86 2.80
C ILE A 10 3.14 9.69 3.76
N ALA A 11 2.20 8.75 3.79
CA ALA A 11 2.36 7.46 4.43
C ALA A 11 2.31 6.34 3.39
N GLY A 12 2.95 5.22 3.71
CA GLY A 12 3.05 4.05 2.85
C GLY A 12 4.45 3.48 2.93
N ALA A 13 4.62 2.27 2.47
CA ALA A 13 5.90 1.59 2.54
C ALA A 13 6.00 0.42 1.55
N SER A 14 7.24 0.06 1.21
CA SER A 14 7.56 -1.11 0.37
C SER A 14 8.06 -2.29 1.19
N ALA A 15 8.58 -2.06 2.41
CA ALA A 15 9.22 -3.09 3.23
C ALA A 15 8.84 -3.00 4.72
N TYR A 16 7.91 -2.13 5.09
CA TYR A 16 7.45 -2.03 6.48
C TYR A 16 6.48 -3.18 6.80
N SER A 17 6.81 -3.97 7.80
CA SER A 17 6.12 -5.23 8.06
C SER A 17 4.86 -5.11 8.91
N LEU A 18 4.76 -4.06 9.75
CA LEU A 18 3.69 -3.90 10.70
C LEU A 18 2.50 -3.12 10.11
N ARG A 19 1.40 -3.05 10.85
CA ARG A 19 0.26 -2.22 10.47
C ARG A 19 0.59 -0.75 10.59
N ILE A 20 0.10 0.04 9.63
CA ILE A 20 0.21 1.50 9.63
C ILE A 20 -1.08 2.07 10.22
N ASP A 21 -0.94 2.97 11.20
CA ASP A 21 -2.06 3.68 11.82
C ASP A 21 -2.40 4.93 10.98
N PHE A 22 -3.20 4.73 9.95
CA PHE A 22 -3.61 5.80 9.02
C PHE A 22 -4.46 6.87 9.71
N GLU A 23 -5.26 6.50 10.71
CA GLU A 23 -6.08 7.45 11.46
C GLU A 23 -5.21 8.44 12.24
N ARG A 24 -4.14 7.94 12.88
CA ARG A 24 -3.19 8.80 13.59
C ARG A 24 -2.45 9.74 12.65
N PHE A 25 -2.04 9.25 11.46
CA PHE A 25 -1.45 10.10 10.42
C PHE A 25 -2.40 11.20 9.99
N ALA A 26 -3.67 10.89 9.75
CA ALA A 26 -4.69 11.86 9.37
C ALA A 26 -4.90 12.95 10.46
N LYS A 27 -4.92 12.56 11.74
CA LYS A 27 -5.01 13.50 12.86
C LYS A 27 -3.82 14.46 12.88
N ILE A 28 -2.60 13.95 12.67
CA ILE A 28 -1.38 14.77 12.60
C ILE A 28 -1.43 15.71 11.39
N ALA A 29 -1.82 15.22 10.21
CA ALA A 29 -1.93 16.04 9.01
C ALA A 29 -2.93 17.18 9.21
N LYS A 30 -4.10 16.88 9.75
CA LYS A 30 -5.13 17.87 10.06
C LYS A 30 -4.63 18.94 11.05
N GLU A 31 -3.90 18.54 12.09
CA GLU A 31 -3.36 19.44 13.11
C GLU A 31 -2.44 20.51 12.51
N VAL A 32 -1.64 20.15 11.49
CA VAL A 32 -0.67 21.07 10.86
C VAL A 32 -1.18 21.67 9.54
N GLY A 33 -2.41 21.37 9.14
CA GLY A 33 -3.00 21.85 7.88
C GLY A 33 -2.39 21.24 6.62
N ALA A 34 -1.85 20.02 6.71
CA ALA A 34 -1.24 19.32 5.60
C ALA A 34 -2.25 18.42 4.88
N ILE A 35 -2.07 18.25 3.56
CA ILE A 35 -2.74 17.19 2.79
C ILE A 35 -2.18 15.85 3.23
N PHE A 36 -3.03 14.87 3.45
CA PHE A 36 -2.62 13.51 3.78
C PHE A 36 -2.74 12.58 2.58
N MET A 37 -1.62 12.09 2.10
CA MET A 37 -1.54 11.14 0.99
C MET A 37 -1.05 9.78 1.49
N VAL A 38 -1.64 8.71 0.97
CA VAL A 38 -1.20 7.34 1.24
C VAL A 38 -0.89 6.61 -0.05
N ASP A 39 0.32 6.06 -0.17
CA ASP A 39 0.61 5.05 -1.19
C ASP A 39 0.41 3.65 -0.58
N MET A 40 -0.69 3.01 -0.98
CA MET A 40 -1.05 1.67 -0.49
C MET A 40 -0.62 0.54 -1.41
N ALA A 41 0.19 0.81 -2.43
CA ALA A 41 0.47 -0.12 -3.53
C ALA A 41 0.85 -1.55 -3.08
N HIS A 42 1.73 -1.69 -2.08
CA HIS A 42 2.12 -3.01 -1.57
C HIS A 42 0.97 -3.73 -0.85
N TYR A 43 0.13 -2.99 -0.13
CA TYR A 43 -0.91 -3.55 0.75
C TYR A 43 -2.30 -3.57 0.10
N ALA A 44 -2.46 -3.03 -1.11
CA ALA A 44 -3.77 -2.80 -1.74
C ALA A 44 -4.66 -4.06 -1.80
N GLY A 45 -4.09 -5.24 -2.09
CA GLY A 45 -4.83 -6.49 -2.06
C GLY A 45 -5.33 -6.88 -0.68
N LEU A 46 -4.50 -6.70 0.35
CA LEU A 46 -4.88 -6.97 1.74
C LEU A 46 -5.97 -5.98 2.23
N ILE A 47 -5.86 -4.72 1.79
CA ILE A 47 -6.85 -3.67 2.09
C ILE A 47 -8.18 -3.99 1.43
N ALA A 48 -8.18 -4.33 0.13
CA ALA A 48 -9.38 -4.71 -0.62
C ALA A 48 -10.08 -5.93 0.01
N ALA A 49 -9.32 -6.88 0.52
CA ALA A 49 -9.83 -8.05 1.24
C ALA A 49 -10.30 -7.75 2.68
N GLY A 50 -10.10 -6.55 3.19
CA GLY A 50 -10.46 -6.17 4.56
C GLY A 50 -9.58 -6.80 5.64
N VAL A 51 -8.36 -7.22 5.32
CA VAL A 51 -7.43 -7.88 6.26
C VAL A 51 -6.24 -7.02 6.68
N TYR A 52 -6.19 -5.77 6.21
CA TYR A 52 -5.21 -4.75 6.58
C TYR A 52 -5.93 -3.39 6.74
N PRO A 53 -5.41 -2.45 7.57
CA PRO A 53 -6.04 -1.15 7.75
C PRO A 53 -6.29 -0.42 6.43
N ASN A 54 -7.49 0.16 6.27
CA ASN A 54 -7.90 0.87 5.06
C ASN A 54 -7.61 2.38 5.19
N PRO A 55 -6.77 2.99 4.35
CA PRO A 55 -6.47 4.43 4.39
C PRO A 55 -7.57 5.30 3.77
N VAL A 56 -8.42 4.74 2.90
CA VAL A 56 -9.36 5.52 2.08
C VAL A 56 -10.28 6.43 2.90
N PRO A 57 -10.83 6.03 4.07
CA PRO A 57 -11.66 6.92 4.88
C PRO A 57 -10.90 8.10 5.50
N PHE A 58 -9.58 8.03 5.60
CA PHE A 58 -8.76 8.98 6.36
C PHE A 58 -7.93 9.91 5.47
N ALA A 59 -7.46 9.42 4.33
CA ALA A 59 -6.56 10.17 3.45
C ALA A 59 -7.32 11.11 2.50
N ASP A 60 -6.66 12.18 2.08
CA ASP A 60 -7.16 13.09 1.05
C ASP A 60 -6.92 12.50 -0.34
N VAL A 61 -5.77 11.84 -0.51
CA VAL A 61 -5.38 11.16 -1.75
C VAL A 61 -4.78 9.79 -1.42
N VAL A 62 -5.19 8.77 -2.16
CA VAL A 62 -4.62 7.42 -2.04
C VAL A 62 -4.16 6.96 -3.42
N THR A 63 -2.90 6.53 -3.51
CA THR A 63 -2.35 5.95 -4.73
C THR A 63 -2.10 4.46 -4.57
N SER A 64 -2.18 3.73 -5.65
CA SER A 64 -1.82 2.32 -5.70
C SER A 64 -1.37 1.91 -7.09
N THR A 65 -0.51 0.91 -7.15
CA THR A 65 -0.36 0.07 -8.33
C THR A 65 -1.45 -0.99 -8.35
N THR A 66 -1.78 -1.49 -9.54
CA THR A 66 -2.75 -2.58 -9.70
C THR A 66 -2.11 -3.96 -9.79
N HIS A 67 -0.79 -4.04 -9.97
CA HIS A 67 -0.05 -5.28 -10.29
C HIS A 67 0.77 -5.89 -9.15
N LYS A 68 0.56 -5.44 -7.91
CA LYS A 68 1.17 -6.04 -6.70
C LYS A 68 0.18 -6.98 -6.00
N SER A 69 0.00 -6.85 -4.70
CA SER A 69 -0.94 -7.70 -3.95
C SER A 69 -2.40 -7.66 -4.45
N LEU A 70 -2.79 -6.59 -5.16
CA LEU A 70 -4.10 -6.49 -5.80
C LEU A 70 -4.27 -7.44 -7.00
N ARG A 71 -3.18 -7.98 -7.55
CA ARG A 71 -3.16 -9.05 -8.54
C ARG A 71 -3.78 -8.68 -9.90
N GLY A 72 -3.67 -7.40 -10.27
CA GLY A 72 -4.17 -6.88 -11.54
C GLY A 72 -3.06 -6.64 -12.59
N PRO A 73 -3.41 -6.00 -13.71
CA PRO A 73 -2.46 -5.62 -14.76
C PRO A 73 -1.50 -4.53 -14.30
N ARG A 74 -0.40 -4.33 -15.00
CA ARG A 74 0.51 -3.21 -14.77
C ARG A 74 -0.20 -1.89 -15.03
N GLY A 75 -0.24 -1.05 -14.00
CA GLY A 75 -0.87 0.25 -14.02
C GLY A 75 -1.00 0.82 -12.61
N GLY A 76 -1.62 1.97 -12.52
CA GLY A 76 -1.91 2.65 -11.26
C GLY A 76 -3.36 3.09 -11.16
N ILE A 77 -3.77 3.43 -9.96
CA ILE A 77 -5.02 4.10 -9.65
C ILE A 77 -4.75 5.22 -8.64
N ILE A 78 -5.55 6.26 -8.71
CA ILE A 78 -5.59 7.33 -7.72
C ILE A 78 -7.04 7.43 -7.24
N LEU A 79 -7.23 7.34 -5.94
CA LEU A 79 -8.49 7.63 -5.25
C LEU A 79 -8.29 8.95 -4.52
N MET A 80 -9.30 9.81 -4.51
CA MET A 80 -9.16 11.13 -3.91
C MET A 80 -10.50 11.66 -3.40
N LYS A 81 -10.46 12.62 -2.49
CA LYS A 81 -11.62 13.43 -2.16
C LYS A 81 -11.98 14.30 -3.36
N ALA A 82 -13.28 14.58 -3.53
CA ALA A 82 -13.81 15.33 -4.69
C ALA A 82 -13.16 16.71 -4.88
N GLU A 83 -12.74 17.36 -3.81
CA GLU A 83 -12.07 18.66 -3.86
C GLU A 83 -10.74 18.66 -4.61
N HIS A 84 -10.07 17.49 -4.71
CA HIS A 84 -8.80 17.34 -5.42
C HIS A 84 -8.96 16.84 -6.86
N GLU A 85 -10.16 16.43 -7.28
CA GLU A 85 -10.42 15.77 -8.57
C GLU A 85 -9.94 16.62 -9.76
N LYS A 86 -10.36 17.87 -9.84
CA LYS A 86 -10.02 18.74 -10.97
C LYS A 86 -8.51 18.94 -11.12
N ALA A 87 -7.82 19.19 -10.02
CA ALA A 87 -6.39 19.44 -10.03
C ALA A 87 -5.61 18.18 -10.44
N ILE A 88 -5.95 17.02 -9.86
CA ILE A 88 -5.27 15.76 -10.14
C ILE A 88 -5.56 15.29 -11.57
N ASN A 89 -6.81 15.32 -12.02
CA ASN A 89 -7.15 14.94 -13.39
C ASN A 89 -6.44 15.80 -14.42
N SER A 90 -6.37 17.13 -14.22
CA SER A 90 -5.65 18.04 -15.10
C SER A 90 -4.13 17.78 -15.11
N ALA A 91 -3.56 17.44 -13.95
CA ALA A 91 -2.14 17.10 -13.86
C ALA A 91 -1.82 15.76 -14.56
N ILE A 92 -2.73 14.79 -14.50
CA ILE A 92 -2.58 13.52 -15.21
C ILE A 92 -2.74 13.73 -16.70
N PHE A 93 -3.85 14.32 -17.14
CA PHE A 93 -4.13 14.57 -18.55
C PHE A 93 -4.70 15.98 -18.76
N PRO A 94 -4.11 16.81 -19.62
CA PRO A 94 -2.96 16.51 -20.49
C PRO A 94 -1.58 16.79 -19.85
N GLY A 95 -1.50 17.02 -18.52
CA GLY A 95 -0.27 17.49 -17.90
C GLY A 95 0.93 16.55 -18.03
N LEU A 96 0.75 15.27 -17.70
CA LEU A 96 1.85 14.29 -17.67
C LEU A 96 1.63 13.10 -18.62
N GLN A 97 0.40 12.74 -18.92
CA GLN A 97 0.04 11.56 -19.70
C GLN A 97 -0.80 11.94 -20.92
N GLY A 98 -0.89 11.01 -21.88
CA GLY A 98 -1.68 11.11 -23.09
C GLY A 98 -2.72 9.99 -23.19
N GLY A 99 -2.86 9.40 -24.39
CA GLY A 99 -3.83 8.35 -24.66
C GLY A 99 -3.64 7.13 -23.77
N PRO A 100 -4.70 6.67 -23.08
CA PRO A 100 -4.59 5.55 -22.15
C PRO A 100 -4.56 4.20 -22.89
N LEU A 101 -3.95 3.20 -22.24
CA LEU A 101 -3.92 1.82 -22.72
C LEU A 101 -5.25 1.15 -22.34
N MET A 102 -6.21 1.10 -23.29
CA MET A 102 -7.56 0.62 -23.03
C MET A 102 -7.62 -0.87 -22.64
N HIS A 103 -6.72 -1.70 -23.17
CA HIS A 103 -6.61 -3.10 -22.74
C HIS A 103 -6.21 -3.24 -21.27
N VAL A 104 -5.38 -2.33 -20.75
CA VAL A 104 -5.03 -2.29 -19.32
C VAL A 104 -6.24 -1.86 -18.50
N ILE A 105 -7.03 -0.88 -18.96
CA ILE A 105 -8.25 -0.44 -18.28
C ILE A 105 -9.26 -1.59 -18.20
N ALA A 106 -9.48 -2.31 -19.30
CA ALA A 106 -10.34 -3.48 -19.31
C ALA A 106 -9.85 -4.59 -18.35
N ALA A 107 -8.54 -4.86 -18.35
CA ALA A 107 -7.94 -5.81 -17.42
C ALA A 107 -8.06 -5.40 -15.95
N LYS A 108 -7.99 -4.09 -15.64
CA LYS A 108 -8.28 -3.58 -14.28
C LYS A 108 -9.71 -3.90 -13.86
N ALA A 109 -10.70 -3.72 -14.74
CA ALA A 109 -12.10 -4.02 -14.45
C ALA A 109 -12.29 -5.49 -14.08
N VAL A 110 -11.66 -6.41 -14.83
CA VAL A 110 -11.69 -7.85 -14.52
C VAL A 110 -11.04 -8.14 -13.17
N ALA A 111 -9.83 -7.60 -12.92
CA ALA A 111 -9.11 -7.81 -11.67
C ALA A 111 -9.90 -7.29 -10.46
N PHE A 112 -10.54 -6.13 -10.58
CA PHE A 112 -11.37 -5.58 -9.50
C PHE A 112 -12.61 -6.41 -9.25
N LYS A 113 -13.24 -6.95 -10.30
CA LYS A 113 -14.37 -7.88 -10.16
C LYS A 113 -13.94 -9.17 -9.44
N GLU A 114 -12.76 -9.70 -9.73
CA GLU A 114 -12.20 -10.84 -9.00
C GLU A 114 -11.93 -10.50 -7.54
N ALA A 115 -11.37 -9.31 -7.27
CA ALA A 115 -11.07 -8.86 -5.89
C ALA A 115 -12.33 -8.66 -5.02
N LEU A 116 -13.50 -8.49 -5.63
CA LEU A 116 -14.78 -8.43 -4.94
C LEU A 116 -15.35 -9.81 -4.56
N GLN A 117 -14.77 -10.90 -5.06
CA GLN A 117 -15.26 -12.25 -4.77
C GLN A 117 -14.80 -12.74 -3.39
N PRO A 118 -15.60 -13.57 -2.70
CA PRO A 118 -15.21 -14.13 -1.39
C PRO A 118 -13.88 -14.87 -1.40
N GLY A 119 -13.57 -15.61 -2.46
CA GLY A 119 -12.31 -16.34 -2.61
C GLY A 119 -11.07 -15.44 -2.62
N PHE A 120 -11.18 -14.16 -3.00
CA PHE A 120 -10.08 -13.23 -2.92
C PHE A 120 -9.73 -12.89 -1.46
N LYS A 121 -10.73 -12.80 -0.59
CA LYS A 121 -10.51 -12.60 0.85
C LYS A 121 -9.81 -13.80 1.47
N GLU A 122 -10.25 -15.00 1.16
CA GLU A 122 -9.63 -16.25 1.62
C GLU A 122 -8.17 -16.34 1.15
N TYR A 123 -7.91 -16.02 -0.11
CA TYR A 123 -6.57 -15.94 -0.67
C TYR A 123 -5.68 -14.98 0.12
N GLN A 124 -6.14 -13.76 0.39
CA GLN A 124 -5.35 -12.75 1.10
C GLN A 124 -5.13 -13.14 2.58
N GLN A 125 -6.09 -13.80 3.22
CA GLN A 125 -5.90 -14.38 4.56
C GLN A 125 -4.82 -15.46 4.56
N GLN A 126 -4.78 -16.30 3.53
CA GLN A 126 -3.72 -17.31 3.40
C GLN A 126 -2.35 -16.67 3.17
N VAL A 127 -2.28 -15.60 2.37
CA VAL A 127 -1.05 -14.82 2.18
C VAL A 127 -0.49 -14.32 3.52
N LEU A 128 -1.34 -13.76 4.40
CA LEU A 128 -0.90 -13.33 5.73
C LEU A 128 -0.39 -14.48 6.59
N LYS A 129 -1.10 -15.61 6.63
CA LYS A 129 -0.68 -16.80 7.37
C LYS A 129 0.69 -17.30 6.89
N ASN A 130 0.87 -17.39 5.58
CA ASN A 130 2.12 -17.82 4.98
C ASN A 130 3.28 -16.87 5.35
N ALA A 131 3.05 -15.55 5.30
CA ALA A 131 4.07 -14.57 5.67
C ALA A 131 4.49 -14.69 7.14
N GLN A 132 3.52 -14.93 8.04
CA GLN A 132 3.80 -15.14 9.46
C GLN A 132 4.64 -16.39 9.70
N VAL A 133 4.31 -17.51 9.05
CA VAL A 133 5.07 -18.77 9.13
C VAL A 133 6.50 -18.57 8.61
N VAL A 134 6.65 -17.88 7.48
CA VAL A 134 7.98 -17.57 6.93
C VAL A 134 8.79 -16.73 7.90
N ALA A 135 8.21 -15.65 8.46
CA ALA A 135 8.91 -14.78 9.41
C ALA A 135 9.34 -15.56 10.67
N GLN A 136 8.45 -16.40 11.21
CA GLN A 136 8.76 -17.26 12.36
C GLN A 136 9.88 -18.24 12.04
N THR A 137 9.78 -18.98 10.94
CA THR A 137 10.79 -19.98 10.53
C THR A 137 12.16 -19.34 10.32
N LEU A 138 12.22 -18.15 9.70
CA LEU A 138 13.47 -17.42 9.53
C LEU A 138 14.09 -17.03 10.87
N THR A 139 13.26 -16.59 11.82
CA THR A 139 13.69 -16.23 13.18
C THR A 139 14.23 -17.45 13.94
N GLU A 140 13.52 -18.59 13.89
CA GLU A 140 13.94 -19.85 14.50
C GLU A 140 15.26 -20.36 13.92
N ARG A 141 15.56 -20.03 12.65
CA ARG A 141 16.82 -20.34 11.97
C ARG A 141 17.92 -19.28 12.19
N GLY A 142 17.73 -18.38 13.13
CA GLY A 142 18.73 -17.39 13.53
C GLY A 142 18.85 -16.19 12.60
N LEU A 143 17.86 -15.93 11.76
CA LEU A 143 17.75 -14.69 10.98
C LEU A 143 16.90 -13.66 11.71
N ARG A 144 17.32 -12.41 11.68
CA ARG A 144 16.61 -11.32 12.35
C ARG A 144 15.57 -10.70 11.40
N ILE A 145 14.31 -10.72 11.81
CA ILE A 145 13.27 -9.87 11.20
C ILE A 145 13.37 -8.48 11.85
N VAL A 146 13.55 -7.42 11.04
CA VAL A 146 13.85 -6.06 11.56
C VAL A 146 12.78 -5.57 12.52
N SER A 147 11.50 -5.82 12.24
CA SER A 147 10.35 -5.48 13.11
C SER A 147 10.01 -6.56 14.15
N GLY A 148 10.80 -7.64 14.24
CA GLY A 148 10.54 -8.80 15.10
C GLY A 148 9.47 -9.74 14.56
N ARG A 149 8.52 -9.24 13.78
CA ARG A 149 7.39 -9.99 13.20
C ARG A 149 6.87 -9.31 11.94
N THR A 150 5.93 -9.97 11.26
CA THR A 150 5.13 -9.32 10.22
C THR A 150 3.64 -9.38 10.53
N GLU A 151 2.94 -8.29 10.20
CA GLU A 151 1.48 -8.14 10.24
C GLU A 151 0.90 -7.90 8.84
N SER A 152 1.75 -8.07 7.82
CA SER A 152 1.43 -7.95 6.40
C SER A 152 2.03 -9.13 5.62
N HIS A 153 2.15 -8.98 4.30
CA HIS A 153 2.79 -9.98 3.43
C HIS A 153 4.28 -9.72 3.19
N VAL A 154 4.82 -8.60 3.70
CA VAL A 154 6.23 -8.23 3.54
C VAL A 154 6.97 -8.32 4.87
N MET A 155 8.28 -8.55 4.78
CA MET A 155 9.19 -8.51 5.91
C MET A 155 10.57 -8.07 5.44
N LEU A 156 11.31 -7.43 6.32
CA LEU A 156 12.70 -7.06 6.09
C LEU A 156 13.60 -7.95 6.95
N VAL A 157 14.46 -8.72 6.31
CA VAL A 157 15.39 -9.66 6.96
C VAL A 157 16.76 -9.00 7.05
N ASP A 158 17.32 -8.94 8.25
CA ASP A 158 18.67 -8.42 8.48
C ASP A 158 19.71 -9.52 8.26
N LEU A 159 20.50 -9.38 7.21
CA LEU A 159 21.53 -10.35 6.82
C LEU A 159 22.93 -9.97 7.31
N ARG A 160 23.10 -8.82 7.99
CA ARG A 160 24.42 -8.34 8.42
C ARG A 160 25.15 -9.32 9.32
N ALA A 161 24.42 -9.98 10.23
CA ALA A 161 24.99 -11.01 11.12
C ALA A 161 25.53 -12.25 10.38
N LYS A 162 25.14 -12.43 9.13
CA LYS A 162 25.63 -13.53 8.27
C LYS A 162 26.75 -13.10 7.32
N GLY A 163 27.14 -11.82 7.35
CA GLY A 163 28.13 -11.26 6.42
C GLY A 163 27.68 -11.24 4.95
N ILE A 164 26.36 -11.29 4.71
CA ILE A 164 25.77 -11.37 3.38
C ILE A 164 25.14 -10.00 3.04
N THR A 165 25.32 -9.58 1.80
CA THR A 165 24.65 -8.40 1.25
C THR A 165 23.31 -8.77 0.61
N GLY A 166 22.45 -7.79 0.33
CA GLY A 166 21.18 -8.01 -0.38
C GLY A 166 21.32 -8.16 -1.91
N LYS A 167 22.55 -8.18 -2.42
CA LYS A 167 22.86 -8.39 -3.84
C LYS A 167 22.93 -9.89 -4.15
#